data_81d8c08bbdd2605791761d24ec90faa5
#
_entry.id   81d8c08bbdd2605791761d24ec90faa5
#
_cell.length_a   1.000
_cell.length_b   1.000
_cell.length_c   1.000
_cell.angle_alpha   90.00
_cell.angle_beta   90.00
_cell.angle_gamma   90.00
#
_symmetry.space_group_name_H-M   'P 1'
#
loop_
_entity.id
_entity.type
_entity.pdbx_description
1 polymer ?
#
loop_
_entity_poly.entity_id
_entity_poly.type
_entity_poly.pdbx_seq_one_letter_code
_entity_poly.pdbx_strand_id
1 'polypeptide(L)' 'MKISARNQLKGKIVEVKTGATTSHVRIEVAGGAILTASITNEAVAELGLKQGSQATAVIKASDVLVAVD' A
#
# COMPACT_ATOMS: atom_id res chain seq x y z
N MET A 1 -7.84 8.85 -10.85
CA MET A 1 -6.46 9.21 -10.44
C MET A 1 -5.54 9.11 -11.65
N LYS A 2 -4.85 10.20 -11.95
CA LYS A 2 -3.85 10.23 -13.03
C LYS A 2 -2.49 10.40 -12.40
N ILE A 3 -1.58 9.47 -12.65
CA ILE A 3 -0.27 9.47 -12.04
C ILE A 3 0.75 8.80 -12.97
N SER A 4 2.00 9.20 -12.89
CA SER A 4 3.05 8.65 -13.75
C SER A 4 3.50 7.24 -13.36
N ALA A 5 3.22 6.81 -12.15
CA ALA A 5 3.58 5.46 -11.73
C ALA A 5 2.87 4.41 -12.59
N ARG A 6 3.63 3.41 -13.03
CA ARG A 6 3.09 2.41 -13.94
C ARG A 6 2.35 1.27 -13.25
N ASN A 7 2.64 1.06 -11.96
CA ASN A 7 2.04 -0.05 -11.21
C ASN A 7 1.02 0.48 -10.21
N GLN A 8 -0.26 0.19 -10.47
CA GLN A 8 -1.37 0.62 -9.63
C GLN A 8 -2.25 -0.61 -9.39
N LEU A 9 -2.28 -1.08 -8.15
CA LEU A 9 -3.01 -2.28 -7.80
C LEU A 9 -4.09 -1.93 -6.78
N LYS A 10 -5.34 -2.06 -7.20
CA LYS A 10 -6.48 -1.84 -6.31
C LYS A 10 -6.58 -2.98 -5.32
N GLY A 11 -6.89 -2.66 -4.09
CA GLY A 11 -7.00 -3.66 -3.05
C GLY A 11 -7.78 -3.18 -1.84
N LYS A 12 -7.69 -3.98 -0.80
CA LYS A 12 -8.38 -3.75 0.45
C LYS A 12 -7.36 -3.76 1.59
N ILE A 13 -7.46 -2.78 2.48
CA ILE A 13 -6.57 -2.72 3.64
C ILE A 13 -6.96 -3.82 4.61
N VAL A 14 -6.02 -4.71 4.90
CA VAL A 14 -6.24 -5.82 5.84
C VAL A 14 -5.59 -5.56 7.20
N GLU A 15 -4.65 -4.63 7.28
CA GLU A 15 -4.01 -4.28 8.54
C GLU A 15 -3.40 -2.90 8.48
N VAL A 16 -3.52 -2.14 9.58
CA VAL A 16 -2.80 -0.89 9.78
C VAL A 16 -2.11 -1.02 11.13
N LYS A 17 -0.79 -1.13 11.12
CA LYS A 17 -0.01 -1.24 12.35
C LYS A 17 0.75 0.05 12.58
N THR A 18 0.30 0.82 13.57
CA THR A 18 0.85 2.13 13.90
C THR A 18 2.13 1.99 14.71
N GLY A 19 3.19 2.65 14.28
CA GLY A 19 4.42 2.77 15.02
C GLY A 19 4.57 4.16 15.64
N ALA A 20 5.77 4.52 16.05
CA ALA A 20 6.02 5.82 16.68
C ALA A 20 5.82 6.98 15.71
N THR A 21 6.33 6.86 14.49
CA THR A 21 6.24 7.92 13.46
C THR A 21 5.69 7.39 12.15
N THR A 22 5.85 6.09 11.87
CA THR A 22 5.38 5.46 10.63
C THR A 22 4.47 4.30 10.94
N SER A 23 3.62 3.98 9.97
CA SER A 23 2.71 2.84 10.07
C SER A 23 2.99 1.86 8.94
N HIS A 24 2.79 0.58 9.21
CA HIS A 24 2.78 -0.44 8.17
C HIS A 24 1.33 -0.67 7.76
N VAL A 25 1.05 -0.48 6.47
CA VAL A 25 -0.27 -0.70 5.91
C VAL A 25 -0.17 -1.90 4.98
N ARG A 26 -0.99 -2.91 5.23
CA ARG A 26 -1.01 -4.12 4.42
C ARG A 26 -2.24 -4.12 3.56
N ILE A 27 -2.02 -4.25 2.25
CA ILE A 27 -3.08 -4.16 1.25
C ILE A 27 -3.17 -5.49 0.51
N GLU A 28 -4.34 -6.12 0.57
CA GLU A 28 -4.58 -7.33 -0.18
C GLU A 28 -5.09 -6.96 -1.56
N VAL A 29 -4.34 -7.37 -2.59
CA VAL A 29 -4.68 -7.08 -3.98
C VAL A 29 -5.25 -8.32 -4.65
N ALA A 30 -5.66 -8.19 -5.91
CA ALA A 30 -6.26 -9.30 -6.66
C ALA A 30 -5.35 -10.53 -6.63
N GLY A 31 -5.94 -11.70 -6.46
CA GLY A 31 -5.20 -12.96 -6.35
C GLY A 31 -4.73 -13.30 -4.95
N GLY A 32 -5.01 -12.45 -3.95
CA GLY A 32 -4.68 -12.70 -2.56
C GLY A 32 -3.30 -12.28 -2.11
N ALA A 33 -2.51 -11.68 -3.01
CA ALA A 33 -1.19 -11.16 -2.63
C ALA A 33 -1.34 -9.98 -1.69
N ILE A 34 -0.44 -9.87 -0.71
CA ILE A 34 -0.47 -8.78 0.25
C ILE A 34 0.78 -7.91 0.06
N LEU A 35 0.54 -6.63 -0.19
CA LEU A 35 1.60 -5.63 -0.29
C LEU A 35 1.69 -4.89 1.03
N THR A 36 2.91 -4.67 1.51
CA THR A 36 3.16 -3.92 2.73
C THR A 36 3.76 -2.57 2.37
N ALA A 37 3.09 -1.51 2.82
CA ALA A 37 3.58 -0.15 2.65
C ALA A 37 4.01 0.39 4.01
N SER A 38 5.07 1.19 4.03
CA SER A 38 5.49 1.91 5.22
C SER A 38 5.33 3.39 4.92
N ILE A 39 4.38 4.02 5.58
CA ILE A 39 4.06 5.44 5.37
C ILE A 39 3.97 6.14 6.72
N THR A 40 3.99 7.47 6.70
CA THR A 40 3.91 8.22 7.96
C THR A 40 2.53 8.08 8.61
N ASN A 41 2.50 8.20 9.93
CA ASN A 41 1.23 8.20 10.66
C ASN A 41 0.33 9.35 10.17
N GLU A 42 0.93 10.47 9.79
CA GLU A 42 0.20 11.61 9.24
C GLU A 42 -0.49 11.25 7.92
N ALA A 43 0.21 10.52 7.04
CA ALA A 43 -0.37 10.09 5.77
C ALA A 43 -1.54 9.14 6.01
N VAL A 44 -1.43 8.22 6.97
CA VAL A 44 -2.53 7.33 7.33
C VAL A 44 -3.77 8.14 7.73
N ALA A 45 -3.56 9.17 8.57
CA ALA A 45 -4.66 10.01 9.04
C ALA A 45 -5.27 10.83 7.90
N GLU A 46 -4.44 11.46 7.07
CA GLU A 46 -4.91 12.28 5.96
C GLU A 46 -5.70 11.48 4.94
N LEU A 47 -5.25 10.26 4.65
CA LEU A 47 -5.93 9.39 3.68
C LEU A 47 -7.10 8.62 4.31
N GLY A 48 -7.25 8.70 5.62
CA GLY A 48 -8.33 8.01 6.33
C GLY A 48 -8.24 6.49 6.23
N LEU A 49 -7.02 5.96 6.23
CA LEU A 49 -6.81 4.53 6.04
C LEU A 49 -7.20 3.74 7.29
N LYS A 50 -7.97 2.69 7.09
CA LYS A 50 -8.35 1.78 8.17
C LYS A 50 -8.64 0.40 7.60
N GLN A 51 -8.59 -0.60 8.46
CA GLN A 51 -8.90 -1.96 8.07
C GLN A 51 -10.28 -2.04 7.43
N GLY A 52 -10.35 -2.70 6.28
CA GLY A 52 -11.58 -2.85 5.51
C GLY A 52 -11.79 -1.81 4.44
N SER A 53 -11.06 -0.69 4.45
CA SER A 53 -11.23 0.33 3.43
C SER A 53 -10.51 -0.04 2.14
N GLN A 54 -11.00 0.53 1.04
CA GLN A 54 -10.39 0.35 -0.27
C GLN A 54 -9.16 1.26 -0.39
N ALA A 55 -8.14 0.77 -1.07
CA ALA A 55 -6.95 1.56 -1.35
C ALA A 55 -6.30 1.06 -2.63
N THR A 56 -5.48 1.90 -3.24
CA THR A 56 -4.68 1.52 -4.40
C THR A 56 -3.21 1.55 -4.02
N ALA A 57 -2.52 0.44 -4.20
CA ALA A 57 -1.07 0.41 -4.03
C ALA A 57 -0.44 0.97 -5.30
N VAL A 58 0.40 1.97 -5.16
CA VAL A 58 1.07 2.64 -6.27
C VAL A 58 2.55 2.40 -6.13
N ILE A 59 3.16 1.78 -7.13
CA ILE A 59 4.57 1.40 -7.08
C ILE A 59 5.30 1.95 -8.29
N LYS A 60 6.31 2.75 -8.04
CA LYS A 60 7.15 3.28 -9.10
C LYS A 60 7.88 2.12 -9.77
N ALA A 61 7.90 2.11 -11.12
CA ALA A 61 8.51 1.02 -11.87
C ALA A 61 9.96 0.76 -11.48
N SER A 62 10.72 1.80 -11.18
CA SER A 62 12.13 1.67 -10.78
C SER A 62 12.31 1.02 -9.40
N ASP A 63 11.23 0.88 -8.62
CA ASP A 63 11.28 0.27 -7.30
C ASP A 63 10.91 -1.22 -7.33
N VAL A 64 10.52 -1.72 -8.48
CA VAL A 64 10.14 -3.13 -8.61
C VAL A 64 11.36 -3.96 -8.95
N LEU A 65 11.66 -4.93 -8.10
CA LEU A 65 12.74 -5.88 -8.30
C LEU A 65 12.18 -7.18 -8.85
N VAL A 66 12.99 -7.89 -9.60
CA VAL A 66 12.58 -9.15 -10.25
C VAL A 66 13.45 -10.28 -9.74
N ALA A 67 12.83 -11.39 -9.39
CA ALA A 67 13.53 -12.60 -8.98
C ALA A 67 12.93 -13.81 -9.68
N VAL A 68 13.75 -14.81 -9.92
CA VAL A 68 13.32 -16.13 -10.41
C VAL A 68 14.05 -17.20 -9.61
N ASP A 69 13.50 -18.40 -9.61
CA ASP A 69 14.13 -19.56 -8.96
C ASP A 69 15.16 -20.23 -9.86
#